data_6f1dc92751a5db7fb8ff43834979ed79
#
_entry.id   6f1dc92751a5db7fb8ff43834979ed79
#
_cell.length_a   1.000
_cell.length_b   1.000
_cell.length_c   1.000
_cell.angle_alpha   90.00
_cell.angle_beta   90.00
_cell.angle_gamma   90.00
#
_symmetry.space_group_name_H-M   'P 1'
#
loop_
_entity.id
_entity.type
_entity.pdbx_description
1 polymer ?
#
loop_
_entity_poly.entity_id
_entity_poly.type
_entity_poly.pdbx_seq_one_letter_code
_entity_poly.pdbx_strand_id
1 'polypeptide(L)'
;MKTGSPVSQQELNQMGSAKIFLIEKDGVQVIEKRNPTQIEVAFYQRYAELFNVLGIHVPRLIQFDDQKNVLHIEYVPHVVDQAFLLEDDRVIEQLVKLHQLPPTSDGIYHRHQWTPQATQQALTTLELGSETEQFFHNLQQRSAHLFDGHNLISGDSNAGNWGQRENGELVLFDWERFSTGHVAIDLAPLIEGMGTFDDYLKVAGRYIKCAEKGETTELARDIGIAKAWIVVEVVNILVSRKNPQTSKYLDWFRQTLPQWAKSLSAQVMS
;
A
#
# COMPACT_ATOMS: atom_id res chain seq x y z
N MET A 1 17.80 -24.59 -37.08
CA MET A 1 18.07 -23.98 -35.77
C MET A 1 17.61 -22.53 -35.88
N LYS A 2 16.47 -22.17 -35.29
CA LYS A 2 16.03 -20.79 -35.19
C LYS A 2 16.68 -20.20 -33.94
N THR A 3 17.67 -19.35 -34.13
CA THR A 3 18.23 -18.51 -33.08
C THR A 3 17.11 -17.54 -32.62
N GLY A 4 16.53 -17.78 -31.45
CA GLY A 4 15.59 -16.85 -30.87
C GLY A 4 16.28 -15.50 -30.67
N SER A 5 15.64 -14.45 -31.15
CA SER A 5 16.03 -13.06 -30.85
C SER A 5 16.09 -12.88 -29.33
N PRO A 6 17.06 -12.13 -28.78
CA PRO A 6 17.08 -11.88 -27.34
C PRO A 6 15.77 -11.15 -26.95
N VAL A 7 15.03 -11.75 -26.04
CA VAL A 7 13.85 -11.13 -25.42
C VAL A 7 14.33 -9.82 -24.81
N SER A 8 13.79 -8.70 -25.23
CA SER A 8 14.09 -7.40 -24.61
C SER A 8 13.58 -7.45 -23.17
N GLN A 9 14.50 -7.50 -22.22
CA GLN A 9 14.19 -7.54 -20.80
C GLN A 9 14.60 -6.21 -20.19
N GLN A 10 13.64 -5.49 -19.62
CA GLN A 10 13.88 -4.27 -18.88
C GLN A 10 13.59 -4.50 -17.40
N GLU A 11 14.60 -4.33 -16.54
CA GLU A 11 14.41 -4.39 -15.08
C GLU A 11 13.71 -3.11 -14.61
N LEU A 12 12.63 -3.29 -13.84
CA LEU A 12 11.89 -2.20 -13.21
C LEU A 12 12.32 -2.11 -11.75
N ASN A 13 12.95 -0.97 -11.40
CA ASN A 13 13.38 -0.72 -10.03
C ASN A 13 12.16 -0.49 -9.13
N GLN A 14 11.95 -1.39 -8.14
CA GLN A 14 10.95 -1.22 -7.09
C GLN A 14 11.58 -1.44 -5.70
N MET A 15 10.91 -0.89 -4.67
CA MET A 15 11.30 -1.09 -3.27
C MET A 15 10.86 -2.47 -2.71
N GLY A 16 10.16 -3.30 -3.51
CA GLY A 16 9.68 -4.63 -3.15
C GLY A 16 10.78 -5.68 -2.96
N SER A 17 10.39 -6.89 -2.53
CA SER A 17 11.29 -8.01 -2.31
C SER A 17 11.61 -8.79 -3.59
N ALA A 18 10.70 -8.78 -4.57
CA ALA A 18 10.84 -9.47 -5.85
C ALA A 18 11.65 -8.65 -6.87
N LYS A 19 12.36 -9.32 -7.76
CA LYS A 19 12.91 -8.68 -8.97
C LYS A 19 11.86 -8.64 -10.05
N ILE A 20 11.61 -7.46 -10.61
CA ILE A 20 10.53 -7.20 -11.54
C ILE A 20 11.10 -6.84 -12.90
N PHE A 21 10.59 -7.48 -13.93
CA PHE A 21 11.01 -7.26 -15.31
C PHE A 21 9.80 -7.07 -16.22
N LEU A 22 9.92 -6.13 -17.14
CA LEU A 22 9.04 -6.07 -18.31
C LEU A 22 9.65 -6.97 -19.40
N ILE A 23 8.90 -7.93 -19.85
CA ILE A 23 9.31 -8.89 -20.91
C ILE A 23 8.26 -8.93 -21.99
N GLU A 24 8.66 -9.42 -23.18
CA GLU A 24 7.73 -9.77 -24.25
C GLU A 24 7.54 -11.30 -24.29
N LYS A 25 6.30 -11.75 -24.25
CA LYS A 25 5.91 -13.15 -24.34
C LYS A 25 4.80 -13.29 -25.37
N ASP A 26 5.06 -14.07 -26.41
CA ASP A 26 4.11 -14.31 -27.52
C ASP A 26 3.58 -13.01 -28.17
N GLY A 27 4.45 -11.98 -28.29
CA GLY A 27 4.10 -10.67 -28.87
C GLY A 27 3.34 -9.74 -27.92
N VAL A 28 3.18 -10.11 -26.65
CA VAL A 28 2.49 -9.30 -25.63
C VAL A 28 3.48 -8.93 -24.52
N GLN A 29 3.42 -7.69 -24.07
CA GLN A 29 4.18 -7.25 -22.90
C GLN A 29 3.56 -7.81 -21.63
N VAL A 30 4.39 -8.37 -20.75
CA VAL A 30 4.00 -8.94 -19.47
C VAL A 30 5.00 -8.54 -18.38
N ILE A 31 4.54 -8.49 -17.14
CA ILE A 31 5.40 -8.36 -15.96
C ILE A 31 5.83 -9.73 -15.50
N GLU A 32 7.13 -9.94 -15.41
CA GLU A 32 7.75 -11.12 -14.79
C GLU A 32 8.26 -10.74 -13.40
N LYS A 33 7.69 -11.34 -12.34
CA LYS A 33 8.16 -11.22 -10.95
C LYS A 33 8.91 -12.50 -10.57
N ARG A 34 10.18 -12.36 -10.20
CA ARG A 34 11.03 -13.47 -9.70
C ARG A 34 11.08 -13.48 -8.19
N ASN A 35 10.85 -14.63 -7.61
CA ASN A 35 10.74 -14.86 -6.18
C ASN A 35 9.63 -13.99 -5.54
N PRO A 36 8.38 -14.01 -6.09
CA PRO A 36 7.24 -13.38 -5.46
C PRO A 36 7.01 -13.98 -4.06
N THR A 37 6.36 -13.23 -3.17
CA THR A 37 5.97 -13.76 -1.87
C THR A 37 4.88 -14.82 -2.02
N GLN A 38 4.76 -15.74 -1.06
CA GLN A 38 3.67 -16.72 -1.04
C GLN A 38 2.29 -16.04 -0.99
N ILE A 39 2.20 -14.89 -0.34
CA ILE A 39 0.98 -14.09 -0.26
C ILE A 39 0.59 -13.60 -1.66
N GLU A 40 1.53 -13.05 -2.41
CA GLU A 40 1.26 -12.55 -3.75
C GLU A 40 0.88 -13.67 -4.72
N VAL A 41 1.58 -14.81 -4.67
CA VAL A 41 1.22 -16.00 -5.47
C VAL A 41 -0.19 -16.47 -5.14
N ALA A 42 -0.50 -16.62 -3.84
CA ALA A 42 -1.82 -17.04 -3.40
C ALA A 42 -2.92 -16.04 -3.83
N PHE A 43 -2.62 -14.73 -3.75
CA PHE A 43 -3.53 -13.69 -4.22
C PHE A 43 -3.88 -13.87 -5.70
N TYR A 44 -2.88 -13.95 -6.58
CA TYR A 44 -3.13 -14.09 -8.02
C TYR A 44 -3.82 -15.40 -8.38
N GLN A 45 -3.52 -16.49 -7.69
CA GLN A 45 -4.16 -17.80 -7.96
C GLN A 45 -5.61 -17.90 -7.46
N ARG A 46 -5.96 -17.18 -6.38
CA ARG A 46 -7.26 -17.36 -5.71
C ARG A 46 -8.21 -16.19 -5.86
N TYR A 47 -7.69 -14.97 -5.93
CA TYR A 47 -8.51 -13.76 -5.82
C TYR A 47 -8.54 -12.92 -7.09
N ALA A 48 -7.47 -12.88 -7.89
CA ALA A 48 -7.34 -11.92 -8.99
C ALA A 48 -8.48 -12.00 -10.02
N GLU A 49 -8.90 -13.22 -10.42
CA GLU A 49 -10.02 -13.40 -11.35
C GLU A 49 -11.34 -12.95 -10.73
N LEU A 50 -11.62 -13.38 -9.50
CA LEU A 50 -12.82 -13.00 -8.77
C LEU A 50 -12.90 -11.47 -8.59
N PHE A 51 -11.80 -10.83 -8.23
CA PHE A 51 -11.76 -9.39 -8.02
C PHE A 51 -12.09 -8.62 -9.32
N ASN A 52 -11.50 -9.03 -10.44
CA ASN A 52 -11.82 -8.42 -11.74
C ASN A 52 -13.31 -8.60 -12.10
N VAL A 53 -13.92 -9.75 -11.81
CA VAL A 53 -15.38 -9.97 -12.02
C VAL A 53 -16.22 -9.06 -11.14
N LEU A 54 -15.78 -8.78 -9.91
CA LEU A 54 -16.48 -7.90 -8.96
C LEU A 54 -16.21 -6.41 -9.22
N GLY A 55 -15.40 -6.07 -10.24
CA GLY A 55 -15.03 -4.69 -10.57
C GLY A 55 -14.01 -4.09 -9.60
N ILE A 56 -13.19 -4.94 -8.97
CA ILE A 56 -11.93 -4.58 -8.30
C ILE A 56 -10.84 -4.95 -9.29
N HIS A 57 -10.39 -3.97 -10.09
CA HIS A 57 -9.48 -4.26 -11.18
C HIS A 57 -8.05 -4.46 -10.68
N VAL A 58 -7.52 -5.65 -10.94
CA VAL A 58 -6.17 -6.09 -10.62
C VAL A 58 -5.51 -6.67 -11.87
N PRO A 59 -4.18 -6.72 -11.98
CA PRO A 59 -3.53 -7.39 -13.11
C PRO A 59 -4.01 -8.84 -13.23
N ARG A 60 -4.21 -9.30 -14.45
CA ARG A 60 -4.60 -10.70 -14.69
C ARG A 60 -3.41 -11.61 -14.47
N LEU A 61 -3.65 -12.76 -13.84
CA LEU A 61 -2.66 -13.84 -13.81
C LEU A 61 -2.51 -14.43 -15.21
N ILE A 62 -1.29 -14.44 -15.74
CA ILE A 62 -0.98 -15.08 -17.01
C ILE A 62 -0.45 -16.48 -16.76
N GLN A 63 0.54 -16.62 -15.87
CA GLN A 63 1.14 -17.90 -15.52
C GLN A 63 1.90 -17.81 -14.20
N PHE A 64 1.91 -18.89 -13.45
CA PHE A 64 2.86 -19.11 -12.36
C PHE A 64 3.69 -20.36 -12.67
N ASP A 65 5.03 -20.22 -12.68
CA ASP A 65 5.99 -21.32 -12.80
C ASP A 65 6.51 -21.64 -11.40
N ASP A 66 5.91 -22.65 -10.77
CA ASP A 66 6.25 -23.09 -9.41
C ASP A 66 7.70 -23.59 -9.31
N GLN A 67 8.22 -24.27 -10.35
CA GLN A 67 9.59 -24.80 -10.34
C GLN A 67 10.65 -23.69 -10.32
N LYS A 68 10.38 -22.58 -10.99
CA LYS A 68 11.27 -21.42 -11.06
C LYS A 68 10.93 -20.33 -10.06
N ASN A 69 9.80 -20.45 -9.38
CA ASN A 69 9.20 -19.40 -8.53
C ASN A 69 9.10 -18.07 -9.29
N VAL A 70 8.43 -18.11 -10.45
CA VAL A 70 8.26 -16.97 -11.35
C VAL A 70 6.78 -16.73 -11.62
N LEU A 71 6.32 -15.55 -11.37
CA LEU A 71 4.96 -15.09 -11.61
C LEU A 71 4.94 -14.18 -12.86
N HIS A 72 4.08 -14.50 -13.83
CA HIS A 72 3.78 -13.64 -14.97
C HIS A 72 2.39 -13.06 -14.81
N ILE A 73 2.29 -11.76 -14.86
CA ILE A 73 1.03 -11.02 -14.74
C ILE A 73 0.91 -9.98 -15.86
N GLU A 74 -0.30 -9.49 -16.05
CA GLU A 74 -0.62 -8.43 -17.00
C GLU A 74 0.26 -7.20 -16.77
N TYR A 75 0.79 -6.63 -17.85
CA TYR A 75 1.41 -5.31 -17.84
C TYR A 75 0.34 -4.22 -17.93
N VAL A 76 0.37 -3.26 -17.02
CA VAL A 76 -0.51 -2.08 -16.99
C VAL A 76 0.31 -0.89 -17.46
N PRO A 77 0.02 -0.32 -18.67
CA PRO A 77 0.99 0.55 -19.36
C PRO A 77 1.03 1.98 -18.85
N HIS A 78 -0.09 2.50 -18.31
CA HIS A 78 -0.17 3.91 -17.94
C HIS A 78 -0.08 4.09 -16.44
N VAL A 79 0.92 4.83 -15.98
CA VAL A 79 1.06 5.22 -14.57
C VAL A 79 0.05 6.31 -14.21
N VAL A 80 -0.37 6.34 -12.96
CA VAL A 80 -1.15 7.43 -12.37
C VAL A 80 -0.31 8.14 -11.31
N ASP A 81 -0.56 9.42 -11.12
CA ASP A 81 0.12 10.20 -10.10
C ASP A 81 -0.72 10.36 -8.83
N GLN A 82 -0.13 10.99 -7.81
CA GLN A 82 -0.78 11.20 -6.53
C GLN A 82 -2.01 12.13 -6.63
N ALA A 83 -1.98 13.13 -7.52
CA ALA A 83 -3.10 14.05 -7.72
C ALA A 83 -4.30 13.31 -8.30
N PHE A 84 -4.07 12.40 -9.26
CA PHE A 84 -5.13 11.53 -9.79
C PHE A 84 -5.80 10.71 -8.69
N LEU A 85 -5.05 10.10 -7.79
CA LEU A 85 -5.61 9.29 -6.68
C LEU A 85 -6.48 10.11 -5.72
N LEU A 86 -6.14 11.39 -5.53
CA LEU A 86 -6.90 12.28 -4.66
C LEU A 86 -8.23 12.75 -5.29
N GLU A 87 -8.29 12.85 -6.61
CA GLU A 87 -9.42 13.46 -7.31
C GLU A 87 -10.39 12.43 -7.91
N ASP A 88 -9.89 11.27 -8.35
CA ASP A 88 -10.71 10.28 -9.05
C ASP A 88 -11.50 9.39 -8.08
N ASP A 89 -12.82 9.44 -8.18
CA ASP A 89 -13.72 8.67 -7.30
C ASP A 89 -13.60 7.15 -7.51
N ARG A 90 -13.15 6.69 -8.69
CA ARG A 90 -12.95 5.26 -8.97
C ARG A 90 -11.95 4.60 -8.03
N VAL A 91 -10.97 5.36 -7.51
CA VAL A 91 -10.02 4.89 -6.48
C VAL A 91 -10.78 4.47 -5.22
N ILE A 92 -11.62 5.36 -4.72
CA ILE A 92 -12.43 5.12 -3.52
C ILE A 92 -13.44 3.99 -3.76
N GLU A 93 -14.10 3.97 -4.92
CA GLU A 93 -15.07 2.93 -5.27
C GLU A 93 -14.43 1.53 -5.30
N GLN A 94 -13.23 1.39 -5.86
CA GLN A 94 -12.53 0.10 -5.85
C GLN A 94 -12.12 -0.33 -4.43
N LEU A 95 -11.59 0.59 -3.62
CA LEU A 95 -11.24 0.29 -2.24
C LEU A 95 -12.46 -0.07 -1.40
N VAL A 96 -13.60 0.62 -1.57
CA VAL A 96 -14.85 0.27 -0.88
C VAL A 96 -15.29 -1.14 -1.25
N LYS A 97 -15.29 -1.50 -2.55
CA LYS A 97 -15.62 -2.86 -2.99
C LYS A 97 -14.70 -3.91 -2.37
N LEU A 98 -13.39 -3.65 -2.34
CA LEU A 98 -12.40 -4.53 -1.70
C LEU A 98 -12.70 -4.71 -0.21
N HIS A 99 -12.89 -3.61 0.50
CA HIS A 99 -13.08 -3.60 1.94
C HIS A 99 -14.43 -4.20 2.38
N GLN A 100 -15.41 -4.30 1.48
CA GLN A 100 -16.70 -4.96 1.76
C GLN A 100 -16.64 -6.48 1.59
N LEU A 101 -15.58 -7.02 0.99
CA LEU A 101 -15.44 -8.46 0.86
C LEU A 101 -14.99 -9.08 2.19
N PRO A 102 -15.61 -10.17 2.62
CA PRO A 102 -15.19 -10.88 3.82
C PRO A 102 -13.89 -11.65 3.56
N PRO A 103 -12.97 -11.69 4.53
CA PRO A 103 -11.81 -12.58 4.45
C PRO A 103 -12.25 -14.05 4.48
N THR A 104 -11.49 -14.92 3.80
CA THR A 104 -11.70 -16.36 3.83
C THR A 104 -10.86 -17.00 4.94
N SER A 105 -11.38 -18.07 5.55
CA SER A 105 -10.70 -18.74 6.66
C SER A 105 -9.41 -19.48 6.27
N ASP A 106 -9.26 -19.79 4.97
CA ASP A 106 -8.08 -20.43 4.38
C ASP A 106 -7.19 -19.44 3.61
N GLY A 107 -7.47 -18.14 3.73
CA GLY A 107 -6.71 -17.07 3.11
C GLY A 107 -5.28 -16.99 3.64
N ILE A 108 -4.35 -16.72 2.74
CA ILE A 108 -2.95 -16.43 3.09
C ILE A 108 -2.78 -14.93 3.03
N TYR A 109 -2.62 -14.31 4.20
CA TYR A 109 -2.60 -12.86 4.35
C TYR A 109 -1.28 -12.39 4.94
N HIS A 110 -0.83 -11.21 4.53
CA HIS A 110 0.23 -10.50 5.21
C HIS A 110 -0.24 -10.09 6.61
N ARG A 111 0.65 -10.17 7.60
CA ARG A 111 0.32 -9.75 8.96
C ARG A 111 0.91 -8.37 9.24
N HIS A 112 0.08 -7.35 9.13
CA HIS A 112 0.44 -6.02 9.59
C HIS A 112 0.44 -5.95 11.12
N GLN A 113 1.37 -5.17 11.66
CA GLN A 113 1.44 -4.91 13.10
C GLN A 113 2.23 -3.64 13.39
N TRP A 114 1.95 -3.01 14.49
CA TRP A 114 2.73 -1.91 15.01
C TRP A 114 3.19 -2.19 16.43
N THR A 115 4.46 -2.53 16.60
CA THR A 115 5.03 -2.90 17.90
C THR A 115 5.75 -1.73 18.56
N PRO A 116 5.80 -1.67 19.91
CA PRO A 116 6.61 -0.67 20.62
C PRO A 116 8.09 -0.72 20.22
N GLN A 117 8.62 -1.91 19.95
CA GLN A 117 10.00 -2.08 19.49
C GLN A 117 10.24 -1.42 18.12
N ALA A 118 9.33 -1.61 17.16
CA ALA A 118 9.42 -0.98 15.84
C ALA A 118 9.39 0.55 15.97
N THR A 119 8.53 1.09 16.83
CA THR A 119 8.47 2.52 17.14
C THR A 119 9.82 3.01 17.68
N GLN A 120 10.35 2.35 18.69
CA GLN A 120 11.63 2.75 19.30
C GLN A 120 12.78 2.74 18.30
N GLN A 121 12.85 1.74 17.41
CA GLN A 121 13.88 1.64 16.37
C GLN A 121 13.78 2.81 15.38
N ALA A 122 12.58 3.12 14.91
CA ALA A 122 12.35 4.23 13.98
C ALA A 122 12.67 5.59 14.63
N LEU A 123 12.20 5.83 15.85
CA LEU A 123 12.44 7.09 16.57
C LEU A 123 13.92 7.29 16.90
N THR A 124 14.65 6.24 17.29
CA THR A 124 16.10 6.30 17.49
C THR A 124 16.83 6.70 16.19
N THR A 125 16.36 6.21 15.04
CA THR A 125 16.93 6.58 13.73
C THR A 125 16.58 8.01 13.33
N LEU A 126 15.36 8.45 13.64
CA LEU A 126 14.87 9.79 13.27
C LEU A 126 15.44 10.90 14.18
N GLU A 127 15.83 10.60 15.41
CA GLU A 127 16.37 11.57 16.38
C GLU A 127 15.45 12.79 16.56
N LEU A 128 14.16 12.54 16.79
CA LEU A 128 13.15 13.57 16.96
C LEU A 128 13.16 14.15 18.38
N GLY A 129 12.55 15.33 18.56
CA GLY A 129 12.34 15.89 19.90
C GLY A 129 11.30 15.11 20.72
N SER A 130 11.43 15.15 22.06
CA SER A 130 10.65 14.33 23.00
C SER A 130 9.12 14.46 22.85
N GLU A 131 8.60 15.62 22.49
CA GLU A 131 7.15 15.80 22.26
C GLU A 131 6.67 14.99 21.05
N THR A 132 7.45 14.96 19.96
CA THR A 132 7.13 14.20 18.76
C THR A 132 7.25 12.70 19.04
N GLU A 133 8.30 12.28 19.76
CA GLU A 133 8.47 10.88 20.16
C GLU A 133 7.30 10.39 21.03
N GLN A 134 6.90 11.19 22.02
CA GLN A 134 5.75 10.87 22.88
C GLN A 134 4.44 10.76 22.07
N PHE A 135 4.26 11.61 21.06
CA PHE A 135 3.10 11.52 20.15
C PHE A 135 3.06 10.18 19.43
N PHE A 136 4.18 9.70 18.84
CA PHE A 136 4.26 8.40 18.19
C PHE A 136 3.98 7.24 19.15
N HIS A 137 4.52 7.28 20.37
CA HIS A 137 4.24 6.26 21.40
C HIS A 137 2.75 6.23 21.77
N ASN A 138 2.13 7.38 21.92
CA ASN A 138 0.69 7.47 22.22
C ASN A 138 -0.17 6.90 21.08
N LEU A 139 0.18 7.20 19.82
CA LEU A 139 -0.54 6.65 18.67
C LEU A 139 -0.35 5.12 18.57
N GLN A 140 0.87 4.62 18.81
CA GLN A 140 1.15 3.20 18.81
C GLN A 140 0.28 2.46 19.84
N GLN A 141 0.10 2.98 21.05
CA GLN A 141 -0.76 2.39 22.08
C GLN A 141 -2.24 2.33 21.69
N ARG A 142 -2.69 3.20 20.80
CA ARG A 142 -4.07 3.27 20.31
C ARG A 142 -4.30 2.53 19.00
N SER A 143 -3.27 1.99 18.35
CA SER A 143 -3.32 1.48 16.99
C SER A 143 -3.84 0.05 16.85
N ALA A 144 -4.05 -0.69 17.94
CA ALA A 144 -4.37 -2.13 17.90
C ALA A 144 -5.53 -2.46 16.96
N HIS A 145 -6.60 -1.66 17.00
CA HIS A 145 -7.80 -1.85 16.16
C HIS A 145 -7.53 -1.77 14.66
N LEU A 146 -6.45 -1.11 14.22
CA LEU A 146 -6.08 -1.06 12.80
C LEU A 146 -5.66 -2.45 12.27
N PHE A 147 -5.19 -3.33 13.14
CA PHE A 147 -4.63 -4.64 12.79
C PHE A 147 -5.54 -5.81 13.16
N ASP A 148 -6.61 -5.56 13.92
CA ASP A 148 -7.65 -6.54 14.27
C ASP A 148 -8.76 -6.56 13.20
N GLY A 149 -8.38 -6.56 11.93
CA GLY A 149 -9.28 -6.26 10.84
C GLY A 149 -10.17 -7.40 10.38
N HIS A 150 -11.42 -7.04 10.09
CA HIS A 150 -12.43 -7.90 9.47
C HIS A 150 -12.60 -7.62 7.98
N ASN A 151 -11.88 -6.66 7.41
CA ASN A 151 -11.95 -6.26 6.02
C ASN A 151 -10.73 -6.77 5.26
N LEU A 152 -10.89 -7.15 4.00
CA LEU A 152 -9.76 -7.31 3.10
C LEU A 152 -9.18 -5.94 2.78
N ILE A 153 -7.86 -5.82 2.79
CA ILE A 153 -7.12 -4.61 2.41
C ILE A 153 -5.98 -4.96 1.45
N SER A 154 -5.60 -4.02 0.58
CA SER A 154 -4.42 -4.20 -0.27
C SER A 154 -3.14 -4.17 0.57
N GLY A 155 -3.14 -3.36 1.62
CA GLY A 155 -2.02 -3.13 2.52
C GLY A 155 -0.92 -2.22 1.96
N ASP A 156 -1.05 -1.77 0.71
CA ASP A 156 -0.12 -0.84 0.06
C ASP A 156 -0.73 -0.16 -1.17
N SER A 157 -1.66 0.74 -0.97
CA SER A 157 -2.39 1.48 -2.01
C SER A 157 -1.72 2.80 -2.43
N ASN A 158 -0.40 2.93 -2.28
CA ASN A 158 0.32 4.14 -2.69
C ASN A 158 0.28 4.37 -4.22
N ALA A 159 0.55 5.59 -4.67
CA ALA A 159 0.45 5.97 -6.09
C ALA A 159 1.30 5.09 -7.02
N GLY A 160 2.45 4.57 -6.53
CA GLY A 160 3.30 3.66 -7.30
C GLY A 160 2.67 2.31 -7.60
N ASN A 161 1.55 1.96 -6.95
CA ASN A 161 0.83 0.69 -7.10
C ASN A 161 -0.49 0.83 -7.89
N TRP A 162 -0.72 1.97 -8.53
CA TRP A 162 -1.86 2.19 -9.40
C TRP A 162 -1.45 2.48 -10.83
N GLY A 163 -2.27 2.05 -11.78
CA GLY A 163 -2.10 2.35 -13.20
C GLY A 163 -3.40 2.23 -13.97
N GLN A 164 -3.36 2.52 -15.26
CA GLN A 164 -4.52 2.38 -16.14
C GLN A 164 -4.20 1.46 -17.32
N ARG A 165 -5.19 0.65 -17.70
CA ARG A 165 -5.19 -0.09 -18.96
C ARG A 165 -5.40 0.86 -20.14
N GLU A 166 -5.16 0.38 -21.36
CA GLU A 166 -5.42 1.13 -22.60
C GLU A 166 -6.88 1.61 -22.72
N ASN A 167 -7.84 0.90 -22.15
CA ASN A 167 -9.25 1.28 -22.14
C ASN A 167 -9.61 2.27 -21.01
N GLY A 168 -8.64 2.74 -20.22
CA GLY A 168 -8.82 3.66 -19.10
C GLY A 168 -9.28 3.03 -17.80
N GLU A 169 -9.40 1.70 -17.71
CA GLU A 169 -9.68 1.03 -16.43
C GLU A 169 -8.53 1.21 -15.45
N LEU A 170 -8.85 1.67 -14.25
CA LEU A 170 -7.92 1.87 -13.16
C LEU A 170 -7.61 0.51 -12.50
N VAL A 171 -6.34 0.19 -12.32
CA VAL A 171 -5.85 -1.10 -11.81
C VAL A 171 -4.95 -0.88 -10.60
N LEU A 172 -5.22 -1.61 -9.51
CA LEU A 172 -4.33 -1.70 -8.34
C LEU A 172 -3.47 -2.95 -8.47
N PHE A 173 -2.16 -2.81 -8.36
CA PHE A 173 -1.20 -3.91 -8.43
C PHE A 173 -0.29 -3.96 -7.19
N ASP A 174 0.66 -4.92 -7.16
CA ASP A 174 1.58 -5.17 -6.04
C ASP A 174 0.90 -5.68 -4.77
N TRP A 175 0.38 -6.89 -4.85
CA TRP A 175 -0.40 -7.53 -3.79
C TRP A 175 0.44 -8.33 -2.78
N GLU A 176 1.74 -8.05 -2.68
CA GLU A 176 2.62 -8.73 -1.71
C GLU A 176 2.24 -8.46 -0.25
N ARG A 177 1.49 -7.39 -0.01
CA ARG A 177 1.00 -6.98 1.31
C ARG A 177 -0.49 -7.23 1.54
N PHE A 178 -1.15 -7.97 0.64
CA PHE A 178 -2.57 -8.32 0.78
C PHE A 178 -2.87 -8.90 2.15
N SER A 179 -3.84 -8.31 2.84
CA SER A 179 -4.05 -8.56 4.27
C SER A 179 -5.51 -8.42 4.68
N THR A 180 -5.74 -8.65 5.97
CA THR A 180 -6.91 -8.18 6.68
C THR A 180 -6.53 -7.04 7.61
N GLY A 181 -7.38 -6.02 7.73
CA GLY A 181 -7.08 -4.85 8.54
C GLY A 181 -8.17 -3.80 8.50
N HIS A 182 -7.88 -2.66 9.11
CA HIS A 182 -8.75 -1.49 9.06
C HIS A 182 -8.56 -0.74 7.75
N VAL A 183 -9.62 -0.22 7.18
CA VAL A 183 -9.65 0.49 5.88
C VAL A 183 -8.70 1.71 5.84
N ALA A 184 -8.43 2.32 6.98
CA ALA A 184 -7.51 3.44 7.10
C ALA A 184 -6.09 3.13 6.60
N ILE A 185 -5.66 1.85 6.63
CA ILE A 185 -4.36 1.41 6.11
C ILE A 185 -4.25 1.67 4.61
N ASP A 186 -5.32 1.42 3.86
CA ASP A 186 -5.36 1.66 2.42
C ASP A 186 -5.73 3.12 2.07
N LEU A 187 -6.39 3.86 2.96
CA LEU A 187 -6.76 5.25 2.71
C LEU A 187 -5.61 6.23 3.00
N ALA A 188 -4.76 5.92 3.97
CA ALA A 188 -3.64 6.77 4.34
C ALA A 188 -2.65 7.04 3.20
N PRO A 189 -2.22 6.06 2.38
CA PRO A 189 -1.30 6.29 1.26
C PRO A 189 -1.86 7.17 0.14
N LEU A 190 -3.20 7.31 0.03
CA LEU A 190 -3.83 8.18 -0.97
C LEU A 190 -3.52 9.67 -0.74
N ILE A 191 -3.12 10.05 0.48
CA ILE A 191 -2.84 11.43 0.86
C ILE A 191 -1.35 11.72 0.69
N GLU A 192 -1.02 12.77 -0.05
CA GLU A 192 0.36 13.15 -0.30
C GLU A 192 1.09 13.54 0.99
N GLY A 193 2.34 13.09 1.11
CA GLY A 193 3.20 13.38 2.26
C GLY A 193 2.55 12.96 3.58
N MET A 194 2.60 13.83 4.58
CA MET A 194 1.93 13.59 5.86
C MET A 194 0.47 14.05 5.86
N GLY A 195 0.11 15.03 5.02
CA GLY A 195 -1.22 15.62 4.99
C GLY A 195 -1.58 16.40 6.24
N THR A 196 -2.76 17.01 6.23
CA THR A 196 -3.40 17.68 7.38
C THR A 196 -4.63 16.89 7.83
N PHE A 197 -5.18 17.22 8.99
CA PHE A 197 -6.44 16.59 9.44
C PHE A 197 -7.61 16.88 8.48
N ASP A 198 -7.64 18.05 7.85
CA ASP A 198 -8.64 18.38 6.82
C ASP A 198 -8.49 17.48 5.56
N ASP A 199 -7.27 17.10 5.18
CA ASP A 199 -7.05 16.15 4.09
C ASP A 199 -7.56 14.76 4.48
N TYR A 200 -7.38 14.36 5.74
CA TYR A 200 -7.93 13.09 6.26
C TYR A 200 -9.46 13.12 6.26
N LEU A 201 -10.07 14.22 6.70
CA LEU A 201 -11.54 14.39 6.66
C LEU A 201 -12.08 14.33 5.24
N LYS A 202 -11.38 14.89 4.25
CA LYS A 202 -11.80 14.82 2.83
C LYS A 202 -11.79 13.38 2.31
N VAL A 203 -10.70 12.64 2.53
CA VAL A 203 -10.61 11.24 2.09
C VAL A 203 -11.60 10.37 2.85
N ALA A 204 -11.70 10.51 4.16
CA ALA A 204 -12.67 9.80 4.99
C ALA A 204 -14.12 10.09 4.56
N GLY A 205 -14.45 11.36 4.30
CA GLY A 205 -15.80 11.76 3.85
C GLY A 205 -16.18 11.15 2.49
N ARG A 206 -15.25 11.12 1.52
CA ARG A 206 -15.47 10.44 0.23
C ARG A 206 -15.68 8.94 0.44
N TYR A 207 -14.85 8.30 1.27
CA TYR A 207 -14.97 6.88 1.57
C TYR A 207 -16.30 6.54 2.25
N ILE A 208 -16.67 7.24 3.32
CA ILE A 208 -17.93 7.04 4.07
C ILE A 208 -19.16 7.27 3.17
N LYS A 209 -19.12 8.29 2.32
CA LYS A 209 -20.18 8.55 1.33
C LYS A 209 -20.36 7.37 0.37
N CYS A 210 -19.26 6.78 -0.12
CA CYS A 210 -19.30 5.65 -1.04
C CYS A 210 -19.67 4.33 -0.33
N ALA A 211 -19.15 4.11 0.88
CA ALA A 211 -19.40 2.90 1.68
C ALA A 211 -20.77 2.91 2.37
N GLU A 212 -21.42 4.07 2.46
CA GLU A 212 -22.71 4.30 3.16
C GLU A 212 -22.69 3.83 4.64
N LYS A 213 -21.52 3.80 5.26
CA LYS A 213 -21.31 3.28 6.61
C LYS A 213 -20.10 3.91 7.28
N GLY A 214 -20.24 4.21 8.59
CA GLY A 214 -19.16 4.70 9.44
C GLY A 214 -19.29 6.19 9.78
N GLU A 215 -18.31 6.73 10.48
CA GLU A 215 -18.26 8.13 10.91
C GLU A 215 -16.98 8.78 10.36
N THR A 216 -17.13 9.93 9.71
CA THR A 216 -16.05 10.60 8.98
C THR A 216 -14.88 11.01 9.88
N THR A 217 -15.18 11.58 11.06
CA THR A 217 -14.14 12.09 11.98
C THR A 217 -13.37 10.93 12.62
N GLU A 218 -14.04 9.84 12.95
CA GLU A 218 -13.41 8.61 13.46
C GLU A 218 -12.44 8.03 12.42
N LEU A 219 -12.90 7.84 11.19
CA LEU A 219 -12.05 7.35 10.10
C LEU A 219 -10.89 8.29 9.80
N ALA A 220 -11.09 9.61 9.88
CA ALA A 220 -10.00 10.58 9.70
C ALA A 220 -8.92 10.45 10.80
N ARG A 221 -9.31 10.18 12.04
CA ARG A 221 -8.37 9.89 13.13
C ARG A 221 -7.57 8.61 12.85
N ASP A 222 -8.23 7.57 12.40
CA ASP A 222 -7.60 6.30 12.05
C ASP A 222 -6.64 6.43 10.87
N ILE A 223 -6.96 7.26 9.88
CA ILE A 223 -6.02 7.62 8.80
C ILE A 223 -4.77 8.28 9.38
N GLY A 224 -4.91 9.18 10.35
CA GLY A 224 -3.78 9.81 11.04
C GLY A 224 -2.91 8.80 11.79
N ILE A 225 -3.52 7.82 12.47
CA ILE A 225 -2.80 6.73 13.15
C ILE A 225 -2.08 5.85 12.12
N ALA A 226 -2.75 5.49 11.02
CA ALA A 226 -2.16 4.70 9.93
C ALA A 226 -0.96 5.42 9.28
N LYS A 227 -1.04 6.76 9.08
CA LYS A 227 0.10 7.58 8.61
C LYS A 227 1.32 7.46 9.52
N ALA A 228 1.12 7.56 10.83
CA ALA A 228 2.22 7.41 11.78
C ALA A 228 2.84 6.00 11.73
N TRP A 229 1.99 4.97 11.63
CA TRP A 229 2.47 3.61 11.47
C TRP A 229 3.29 3.44 10.19
N ILE A 230 2.82 3.96 9.05
CA ILE A 230 3.54 3.91 7.76
C ILE A 230 4.93 4.57 7.89
N VAL A 231 5.05 5.70 8.59
CA VAL A 231 6.36 6.33 8.85
C VAL A 231 7.30 5.35 9.55
N VAL A 232 6.84 4.71 10.63
CA VAL A 232 7.64 3.74 11.40
C VAL A 232 8.06 2.56 10.52
N GLU A 233 7.15 2.01 9.72
CA GLU A 233 7.47 0.93 8.78
C GLU A 233 8.50 1.36 7.73
N VAL A 234 8.26 2.49 7.06
CA VAL A 234 9.14 3.00 5.99
C VAL A 234 10.54 3.24 6.51
N VAL A 235 10.70 3.90 7.67
CA VAL A 235 12.01 4.14 8.28
C VAL A 235 12.73 2.81 8.55
N ASN A 236 12.07 1.85 9.17
CA ASN A 236 12.67 0.56 9.51
C ASN A 236 13.02 -0.25 8.23
N ILE A 237 12.18 -0.22 7.20
CA ILE A 237 12.45 -0.88 5.92
C ILE A 237 13.66 -0.24 5.22
N LEU A 238 13.72 1.07 5.13
CA LEU A 238 14.82 1.78 4.48
C LEU A 238 16.17 1.48 5.14
N VAL A 239 16.21 1.48 6.47
CA VAL A 239 17.40 1.17 7.25
C VAL A 239 17.81 -0.29 7.07
N SER A 240 16.86 -1.24 7.24
CA SER A 240 17.14 -2.67 7.15
C SER A 240 17.64 -3.09 5.77
N ARG A 241 17.10 -2.49 4.71
CA ARG A 241 17.49 -2.74 3.31
C ARG A 241 18.70 -1.93 2.84
N LYS A 242 19.26 -1.06 3.68
CA LYS A 242 20.34 -0.13 3.32
C LYS A 242 20.03 0.63 2.02
N ASN A 243 18.80 1.11 1.92
CA ASN A 243 18.30 1.76 0.71
C ASN A 243 19.13 3.04 0.43
N PRO A 244 19.62 3.28 -0.81
CA PRO A 244 20.39 4.47 -1.16
C PRO A 244 19.66 5.81 -0.89
N GLN A 245 18.34 5.80 -0.87
CA GLN A 245 17.52 6.99 -0.61
C GLN A 245 17.26 7.24 0.89
N THR A 246 17.78 6.38 1.79
CA THR A 246 17.48 6.44 3.24
C THR A 246 17.71 7.84 3.80
N SER A 247 18.89 8.47 3.55
CA SER A 247 19.19 9.79 4.08
C SER A 247 18.17 10.85 3.64
N LYS A 248 17.78 10.85 2.37
CA LYS A 248 16.78 11.79 1.82
C LYS A 248 15.42 11.66 2.54
N TYR A 249 14.95 10.43 2.76
CA TYR A 249 13.69 10.19 3.48
C TYR A 249 13.80 10.59 4.94
N LEU A 250 14.88 10.25 5.63
CA LEU A 250 15.09 10.61 7.03
C LEU A 250 15.12 12.14 7.22
N ASP A 251 15.83 12.87 6.35
CA ASP A 251 15.90 14.32 6.42
C ASP A 251 14.53 14.96 6.20
N TRP A 252 13.75 14.43 5.26
CA TRP A 252 12.38 14.89 5.03
C TRP A 252 11.47 14.61 6.25
N PHE A 253 11.56 13.43 6.85
CA PHE A 253 10.79 13.11 8.06
C PHE A 253 11.19 14.00 9.24
N ARG A 254 12.49 14.22 9.48
CA ARG A 254 12.96 15.11 10.55
C ARG A 254 12.43 16.53 10.43
N GLN A 255 12.29 17.03 9.22
CA GLN A 255 11.76 18.38 8.96
C GLN A 255 10.23 18.43 9.10
N THR A 256 9.54 17.39 8.71
CA THR A 256 8.08 17.40 8.57
C THR A 256 7.35 16.94 9.83
N LEU A 257 7.84 15.88 10.49
CA LEU A 257 7.12 15.22 11.58
C LEU A 257 6.86 16.09 12.82
N PRO A 258 7.75 16.98 13.28
CA PRO A 258 7.47 17.78 14.46
C PRO A 258 6.26 18.70 14.30
N GLN A 259 6.16 19.39 13.16
CA GLN A 259 5.03 20.27 12.87
C GLN A 259 3.74 19.47 12.63
N TRP A 260 3.83 18.34 11.92
CA TRP A 260 2.72 17.46 11.69
C TRP A 260 2.16 16.88 12.99
N ALA A 261 2.98 16.35 13.88
CA ALA A 261 2.58 15.83 15.17
C ALA A 261 1.88 16.90 16.02
N LYS A 262 2.44 18.11 16.05
CA LYS A 262 1.83 19.24 16.78
C LYS A 262 0.45 19.59 16.23
N SER A 263 0.27 19.62 14.91
CA SER A 263 -1.01 19.97 14.29
C SER A 263 -2.10 18.92 14.51
N LEU A 264 -1.72 17.65 14.67
CA LEU A 264 -2.67 16.54 14.82
C LEU A 264 -3.00 16.17 16.26
N SER A 265 -2.15 16.53 17.22
CA SER A 265 -2.28 16.07 18.60
C SER A 265 -3.67 16.32 19.20
N ALA A 266 -4.28 17.47 18.95
CA ALA A 266 -5.61 17.79 19.47
C ALA A 266 -6.74 16.99 18.83
N GLN A 267 -6.60 16.58 17.57
CA GLN A 267 -7.65 15.92 16.78
C GLN A 267 -7.60 14.38 16.92
N VAL A 268 -6.41 13.82 16.98
CA VAL A 268 -6.22 12.36 16.98
C VAL A 268 -6.10 11.78 18.38
N MET A 269 -5.80 12.63 19.39
CA MET A 269 -5.67 12.20 20.78
C MET A 269 -6.98 12.35 21.58
N SER A 270 -7.95 13.07 21.05
CA SER A 270 -9.31 13.19 21.63
C SER A 270 -10.16 11.95 21.30
#